data_90df63ead3778e7359c42dbc82b898d6
#
_entry.id   90df63ead3778e7359c42dbc82b898d6
#
_cell.length_a   1.000
_cell.length_b   1.000
_cell.length_c   1.000
_cell.angle_alpha   90.00
_cell.angle_beta   90.00
_cell.angle_gamma   90.00
#
_symmetry.space_group_name_H-M   'P 1'
#
loop_
_entity.id
_entity.type
_entity.pdbx_description
1 polymer ?
#
loop_
_entity_poly.entity_id
_entity_poly.type
_entity_poly.pdbx_seq_one_letter_code
_entity_poly.pdbx_strand_id
1 'polypeptide(L)'
;MLTKEQEQRQAIEMLCTDMLVPEDHLLRKIDAAVDFKHIYEIVEDLYCEDNGRPSCDPVVLFKLDMIKHLFGIRSLRQTLREAEVNVAYRWFLGYSMTQPLPHFATVSYAFRHRFTEEVIEEVFRWILEEIAQAGYLSPEVVFVDGTHIKANANLKKHVKKSIPKAAKRYQEQLLEEVDVDRAAHGKKPLSKDDDDDDPKPPEEKRIIESTTDPDSGVFHKGEHKKCFAYEAHTMCEKHGYVLEVEVTPGNVHDSVAFDTVFKRATEHYPEIEVVTADAGYKTPWICKQIIDSGRLPSLPYKRPMTKKGNLPWYEYVYDEYYDCVLCPQYKVLSYATTNREGYREYKSKGHICQNCPVREQCTQNRQCVKTVTRHIWHDYIEQAEDVRHSPIGKETYALRSQTIERVFADAKEKHAMRYTPYRGLPAVTAWVMLKFAALNLKKFAIRKWMRFLFSFISSIIEATLPTSKVASLTIWILLLSRVLIDWGATMMR
;
A
#
# COMPACT_ATOMS: atom_id res chain seq x y z
N MET A 1 -6.71 44.93 36.30
CA MET A 1 -8.19 44.99 36.38
C MET A 1 -8.75 43.66 35.98
N LEU A 2 -9.63 43.06 36.79
CA LEU A 2 -10.34 41.83 36.41
C LEU A 2 -11.53 42.24 35.53
N THR A 3 -11.49 41.89 34.25
CA THR A 3 -12.62 42.09 33.33
C THR A 3 -13.56 40.91 33.44
N LYS A 4 -14.83 41.15 33.79
CA LYS A 4 -15.87 40.13 33.77
C LYS A 4 -16.51 40.14 32.38
N GLU A 5 -16.47 39.01 31.69
CA GLU A 5 -17.15 38.85 30.41
C GLU A 5 -18.67 38.87 30.58
N GLN A 6 -19.35 39.58 29.66
CA GLN A 6 -20.82 39.57 29.59
C GLN A 6 -21.25 38.35 28.77
N GLU A 7 -22.21 37.60 29.28
CA GLU A 7 -22.78 36.45 28.62
C GLU A 7 -23.70 36.89 27.47
N GLN A 8 -23.33 36.56 26.21
CA GLN A 8 -24.08 36.97 25.00
C GLN A 8 -24.83 35.81 24.33
N ARG A 9 -25.04 34.67 25.03
CA ARG A 9 -25.67 33.48 24.47
C ARG A 9 -27.08 33.68 23.90
N GLN A 10 -27.77 34.76 24.30
CA GLN A 10 -29.13 35.08 23.85
C GLN A 10 -29.17 36.24 22.87
N ALA A 11 -28.00 36.77 22.46
CA ALA A 11 -27.94 37.82 21.47
C ALA A 11 -28.45 37.28 20.10
N ILE A 12 -29.31 38.07 19.46
CA ILE A 12 -29.82 37.77 18.12
C ILE A 12 -28.83 38.34 17.09
N GLU A 13 -28.24 37.46 16.29
CA GLU A 13 -27.35 37.84 15.20
C GLU A 13 -27.90 37.27 13.86
N MET A 14 -27.84 38.10 12.81
CA MET A 14 -28.24 37.69 11.47
C MET A 14 -27.01 37.31 10.66
N LEU A 15 -26.71 35.99 10.55
CA LEU A 15 -25.54 35.45 9.90
C LEU A 15 -25.95 34.31 8.94
N CYS A 16 -25.25 34.18 7.81
CA CYS A 16 -25.35 32.97 6.99
C CYS A 16 -24.21 32.00 7.32
N THR A 17 -24.40 30.72 7.06
CA THR A 17 -23.38 29.68 7.35
C THR A 17 -22.07 29.95 6.61
N ASP A 18 -22.14 30.56 5.43
CA ASP A 18 -20.95 30.90 4.65
C ASP A 18 -20.04 31.92 5.35
N MET A 19 -20.60 32.91 6.02
CA MET A 19 -19.83 33.92 6.77
C MET A 19 -19.15 33.37 8.02
N LEU A 20 -19.65 32.25 8.55
CA LEU A 20 -19.17 31.65 9.80
C LEU A 20 -17.99 30.69 9.61
N VAL A 21 -17.76 30.21 8.39
CA VAL A 21 -16.66 29.30 8.11
C VAL A 21 -15.46 30.06 7.55
N PRO A 22 -14.30 30.05 8.21
CA PRO A 22 -13.10 30.76 7.74
C PRO A 22 -12.72 30.34 6.30
N GLU A 23 -12.21 31.29 5.51
CA GLU A 23 -11.80 31.05 4.11
C GLU A 23 -10.69 30.01 3.98
N ASP A 24 -9.82 29.89 4.97
CA ASP A 24 -8.72 28.95 5.03
C ASP A 24 -9.11 27.60 5.66
N HIS A 25 -10.40 27.38 5.98
CA HIS A 25 -10.86 26.13 6.56
C HIS A 25 -10.67 24.95 5.60
N LEU A 26 -10.28 23.78 6.13
CA LEU A 26 -9.99 22.58 5.33
C LEU A 26 -11.16 22.19 4.41
N LEU A 27 -12.40 22.24 4.88
CA LEU A 27 -13.56 21.84 4.09
C LEU A 27 -13.83 22.79 2.92
N ARG A 28 -13.51 24.10 3.03
CA ARG A 28 -13.55 25.03 1.88
C ARG A 28 -12.49 24.64 0.83
N LYS A 29 -11.29 24.33 1.27
CA LYS A 29 -10.22 23.87 0.37
C LYS A 29 -10.60 22.60 -0.37
N ILE A 30 -11.26 21.66 0.32
CA ILE A 30 -11.73 20.39 -0.26
C ILE A 30 -12.89 20.65 -1.24
N ASP A 31 -13.85 21.47 -0.88
CA ASP A 31 -15.00 21.77 -1.74
C ASP A 31 -14.59 22.50 -3.03
N ALA A 32 -13.55 23.36 -2.93
CA ALA A 32 -12.95 24.03 -4.09
C ALA A 32 -11.97 23.15 -4.90
N ALA A 33 -11.58 21.98 -4.39
CA ALA A 33 -10.61 21.11 -5.04
C ALA A 33 -11.24 20.21 -6.10
N VAL A 34 -12.46 19.71 -5.86
CA VAL A 34 -13.18 18.76 -6.74
C VAL A 34 -14.65 19.11 -6.84
N ASP A 35 -15.30 18.76 -7.96
CA ASP A 35 -16.74 18.92 -8.10
C ASP A 35 -17.47 17.64 -7.63
N PHE A 36 -18.05 17.72 -6.42
CA PHE A 36 -18.78 16.60 -5.84
C PHE A 36 -20.03 16.18 -6.62
N LYS A 37 -20.47 16.95 -7.63
CA LYS A 37 -21.60 16.56 -8.49
C LYS A 37 -21.31 15.29 -9.30
N HIS A 38 -20.02 15.00 -9.56
CA HIS A 38 -19.61 13.76 -10.20
C HIS A 38 -20.08 12.49 -9.46
N ILE A 39 -20.36 12.59 -8.17
CA ILE A 39 -20.97 11.48 -7.40
C ILE A 39 -22.34 11.10 -7.94
N TYR A 40 -23.11 12.05 -8.52
CA TYR A 40 -24.40 11.70 -9.15
C TYR A 40 -24.19 10.76 -10.32
N GLU A 41 -23.21 11.04 -11.18
CA GLU A 41 -22.87 10.21 -12.35
C GLU A 41 -22.48 8.79 -11.95
N ILE A 42 -21.67 8.65 -10.91
CA ILE A 42 -21.19 7.34 -10.39
C ILE A 42 -22.36 6.49 -9.82
N VAL A 43 -23.40 7.10 -9.25
CA VAL A 43 -24.46 6.36 -8.56
C VAL A 43 -25.80 6.41 -9.25
N GLU A 44 -25.94 7.08 -10.39
CA GLU A 44 -27.21 7.31 -11.10
C GLU A 44 -27.97 6.01 -11.33
N ASP A 45 -27.30 4.99 -11.85
CA ASP A 45 -27.87 3.67 -12.17
C ASP A 45 -28.40 2.91 -10.94
N LEU A 46 -28.03 3.34 -9.73
CA LEU A 46 -28.45 2.72 -8.47
C LEU A 46 -29.75 3.34 -7.92
N TYR A 47 -30.31 4.34 -8.61
CA TYR A 47 -31.52 5.03 -8.21
C TYR A 47 -32.60 4.87 -9.29
N CYS A 48 -33.85 4.64 -8.86
CA CYS A 48 -35.01 4.61 -9.80
C CYS A 48 -35.41 6.04 -10.11
N GLU A 49 -35.68 6.31 -11.41
CA GLU A 49 -36.11 7.63 -11.88
C GLU A 49 -37.53 7.98 -11.39
N ASP A 50 -38.50 7.04 -11.47
CA ASP A 50 -39.91 7.31 -11.33
C ASP A 50 -40.62 6.62 -10.17
N ASN A 51 -39.95 5.86 -9.34
CA ASN A 51 -40.61 5.04 -8.32
C ASN A 51 -40.00 5.18 -6.93
N GLY A 52 -40.85 5.33 -5.91
CA GLY A 52 -40.46 5.30 -4.50
C GLY A 52 -40.46 6.68 -3.81
N ARG A 53 -40.11 6.67 -2.51
CA ARG A 53 -39.94 7.89 -1.74
C ARG A 53 -38.66 8.61 -2.17
N PRO A 54 -38.67 9.97 -2.31
CA PRO A 54 -37.48 10.73 -2.60
C PRO A 54 -36.32 10.34 -1.69
N SER A 55 -35.17 9.99 -2.28
CA SER A 55 -33.99 9.59 -1.56
C SER A 55 -33.32 10.79 -0.87
N CYS A 56 -32.50 10.52 0.15
CA CYS A 56 -31.53 11.51 0.59
C CYS A 56 -30.47 11.70 -0.52
N ASP A 57 -30.08 12.94 -0.74
CA ASP A 57 -29.07 13.32 -1.73
C ASP A 57 -27.79 12.49 -1.58
N PRO A 58 -27.35 11.74 -2.62
CA PRO A 58 -26.15 10.92 -2.56
C PRO A 58 -24.86 11.72 -2.30
N VAL A 59 -24.75 12.96 -2.78
CA VAL A 59 -23.62 13.85 -2.50
C VAL A 59 -23.54 14.18 -1.01
N VAL A 60 -24.68 14.45 -0.39
CA VAL A 60 -24.73 14.70 1.09
C VAL A 60 -24.35 13.43 1.85
N LEU A 61 -24.84 12.27 1.45
CA LEU A 61 -24.50 10.99 2.08
C LEU A 61 -22.98 10.72 2.00
N PHE A 62 -22.41 10.95 0.83
CA PHE A 62 -20.97 10.80 0.59
C PHE A 62 -20.16 11.82 1.40
N LYS A 63 -20.52 13.11 1.37
CA LYS A 63 -19.86 14.17 2.15
C LYS A 63 -19.89 13.87 3.65
N LEU A 64 -20.98 13.33 4.18
CA LEU A 64 -21.09 12.90 5.60
C LEU A 64 -20.08 11.81 5.94
N ASP A 65 -19.96 10.79 5.11
CA ASP A 65 -18.98 9.73 5.35
C ASP A 65 -17.55 10.23 5.13
N MET A 66 -17.35 11.12 4.16
CA MET A 66 -16.05 11.77 3.93
C MET A 66 -15.59 12.61 5.14
N ILE A 67 -16.49 13.36 5.81
CA ILE A 67 -16.18 14.05 7.08
C ILE A 67 -15.63 13.05 8.10
N LYS A 68 -16.28 11.91 8.28
CA LYS A 68 -15.84 10.84 9.19
C LYS A 68 -14.40 10.41 8.92
N HIS A 69 -14.06 10.27 7.62
CA HIS A 69 -12.73 9.84 7.21
C HIS A 69 -11.68 10.94 7.30
N LEU A 70 -12.02 12.17 6.91
CA LEU A 70 -11.13 13.35 6.95
C LEU A 70 -10.68 13.73 8.37
N PHE A 71 -11.61 13.65 9.33
CA PHE A 71 -11.36 14.05 10.72
C PHE A 71 -11.11 12.85 11.67
N GLY A 72 -11.01 11.63 11.12
CA GLY A 72 -10.73 10.45 11.93
C GLY A 72 -11.81 10.08 12.93
N ILE A 73 -13.06 10.47 12.69
CA ILE A 73 -14.18 10.16 13.57
C ILE A 73 -14.50 8.63 13.43
N ARG A 74 -14.60 7.95 14.57
CA ARG A 74 -14.67 6.48 14.55
C ARG A 74 -16.05 5.93 14.20
N SER A 75 -17.13 6.67 14.46
CA SER A 75 -18.48 6.18 14.22
C SER A 75 -19.34 7.19 13.49
N LEU A 76 -20.22 6.68 12.60
CA LEU A 76 -21.18 7.50 11.87
C LEU A 76 -22.15 8.24 12.80
N ARG A 77 -22.57 7.64 13.91
CA ARG A 77 -23.44 8.30 14.89
C ARG A 77 -22.77 9.52 15.53
N GLN A 78 -21.47 9.41 15.82
CA GLN A 78 -20.69 10.54 16.34
C GLN A 78 -20.53 11.63 15.28
N THR A 79 -20.25 11.24 14.02
CA THR A 79 -20.15 12.20 12.90
C THR A 79 -21.43 13.02 12.76
N LEU A 80 -22.59 12.40 12.82
CA LEU A 80 -23.87 13.11 12.74
C LEU A 80 -24.09 14.05 13.94
N ARG A 81 -23.81 13.60 15.16
CA ARG A 81 -23.91 14.45 16.36
C ARG A 81 -22.98 15.66 16.29
N GLU A 82 -21.77 15.48 15.80
CA GLU A 82 -20.84 16.59 15.57
C GLU A 82 -21.36 17.52 14.47
N ALA A 83 -21.87 16.96 13.36
CA ALA A 83 -22.45 17.74 12.26
C ALA A 83 -23.71 18.51 12.65
N GLU A 84 -24.46 18.10 13.67
CA GLU A 84 -25.61 18.83 14.21
C GLU A 84 -25.22 20.21 14.76
N VAL A 85 -24.02 20.33 15.32
CA VAL A 85 -23.55 21.54 16.04
C VAL A 85 -22.35 22.22 15.39
N ASN A 86 -21.69 21.59 14.41
CA ASN A 86 -20.52 22.13 13.74
C ASN A 86 -20.91 22.88 12.47
N VAL A 87 -20.70 24.20 12.48
CA VAL A 87 -21.03 25.08 11.36
C VAL A 87 -20.30 24.70 10.08
N ALA A 88 -19.01 24.36 10.15
CA ALA A 88 -18.22 24.01 8.98
C ALA A 88 -18.68 22.68 8.34
N TYR A 89 -19.13 21.72 9.16
CA TYR A 89 -19.71 20.48 8.62
C TYR A 89 -21.04 20.74 7.93
N ARG A 90 -21.93 21.57 8.53
CA ARG A 90 -23.20 21.97 7.92
C ARG A 90 -23.00 22.72 6.62
N TRP A 91 -22.06 23.66 6.60
CA TRP A 91 -21.68 24.38 5.39
C TRP A 91 -21.23 23.42 4.27
N PHE A 92 -20.34 22.48 4.58
CA PHE A 92 -19.84 21.51 3.59
C PHE A 92 -20.93 20.60 3.05
N LEU A 93 -21.93 20.27 3.87
CA LEU A 93 -23.10 19.49 3.48
C LEU A 93 -24.15 20.31 2.70
N GLY A 94 -24.03 21.65 2.66
CA GLY A 94 -25.04 22.54 2.08
C GLY A 94 -26.29 22.71 2.94
N TYR A 95 -26.18 22.45 4.27
CA TYR A 95 -27.31 22.52 5.21
C TYR A 95 -27.33 23.84 5.99
N SER A 96 -28.54 24.40 6.19
CA SER A 96 -28.73 25.51 7.13
C SER A 96 -28.56 25.05 8.57
N MET A 97 -28.41 26.00 9.52
CA MET A 97 -28.20 25.68 10.93
C MET A 97 -29.37 24.92 11.58
N THR A 98 -30.58 25.10 11.07
CA THR A 98 -31.80 24.49 11.62
C THR A 98 -32.30 23.26 10.85
N GLN A 99 -31.77 23.00 9.65
CA GLN A 99 -32.21 21.87 8.82
C GLN A 99 -31.82 20.53 9.46
N PRO A 100 -32.75 19.58 9.60
CA PRO A 100 -32.45 18.27 10.21
C PRO A 100 -31.51 17.45 9.32
N LEU A 101 -30.49 16.82 9.91
CA LEU A 101 -29.59 15.92 9.21
C LEU A 101 -30.27 14.56 8.95
N PRO A 102 -29.79 13.79 7.96
CA PRO A 102 -30.26 12.43 7.71
C PRO A 102 -30.05 11.54 8.94
N HIS A 103 -31.00 10.64 9.18
CA HIS A 103 -30.84 9.66 10.26
C HIS A 103 -29.68 8.70 9.95
N PHE A 104 -28.95 8.28 10.97
CA PHE A 104 -27.77 7.40 10.80
C PHE A 104 -28.08 6.10 10.06
N ALA A 105 -29.32 5.57 10.19
CA ALA A 105 -29.70 4.35 9.50
C ALA A 105 -29.81 4.55 8.00
N THR A 106 -30.24 5.73 7.52
CA THR A 106 -30.29 6.08 6.09
C THR A 106 -28.90 6.10 5.50
N VAL A 107 -27.96 6.78 6.16
CA VAL A 107 -26.58 6.83 5.70
C VAL A 107 -25.95 5.43 5.73
N SER A 108 -26.13 4.68 6.82
CA SER A 108 -25.60 3.32 6.93
C SER A 108 -26.20 2.36 5.89
N TYR A 109 -27.47 2.53 5.54
CA TYR A 109 -28.12 1.75 4.48
C TYR A 109 -27.48 2.05 3.11
N ALA A 110 -27.28 3.32 2.79
CA ALA A 110 -26.65 3.72 1.53
C ALA A 110 -25.25 3.11 1.36
N PHE A 111 -24.41 3.19 2.39
CA PHE A 111 -23.05 2.58 2.38
C PHE A 111 -23.04 1.05 2.46
N ARG A 112 -24.15 0.42 2.68
CA ARG A 112 -24.27 -1.05 2.65
C ARG A 112 -24.79 -1.56 1.30
N HIS A 113 -25.63 -0.77 0.62
CA HIS A 113 -26.40 -1.24 -0.51
C HIS A 113 -26.21 -0.44 -1.81
N ARG A 114 -25.62 0.78 -1.74
CA ARG A 114 -25.41 1.64 -2.90
C ARG A 114 -23.93 2.01 -3.06
N PHE A 115 -23.28 2.49 -2.02
CA PHE A 115 -21.83 2.71 -2.04
C PHE A 115 -21.09 1.40 -1.77
N THR A 116 -21.21 0.45 -2.71
CA THR A 116 -20.54 -0.85 -2.68
C THR A 116 -19.02 -0.70 -2.84
N GLU A 117 -18.28 -1.80 -2.80
CA GLU A 117 -16.83 -1.78 -2.99
C GLU A 117 -16.47 -1.21 -4.37
N GLU A 118 -17.21 -1.60 -5.42
CA GLU A 118 -17.01 -1.16 -6.79
C GLU A 118 -17.23 0.36 -6.95
N VAL A 119 -18.32 0.88 -6.38
CA VAL A 119 -18.61 2.33 -6.38
C VAL A 119 -17.55 3.12 -5.63
N ILE A 120 -17.07 2.58 -4.51
CA ILE A 120 -15.99 3.22 -3.74
C ILE A 120 -14.66 3.19 -4.51
N GLU A 121 -14.39 2.13 -5.25
CA GLU A 121 -13.21 2.05 -6.13
C GLU A 121 -13.31 3.11 -7.23
N GLU A 122 -14.46 3.29 -7.86
CA GLU A 122 -14.69 4.33 -8.87
C GLU A 122 -14.50 5.74 -8.29
N VAL A 123 -15.02 6.01 -7.10
CA VAL A 123 -14.78 7.27 -6.38
C VAL A 123 -13.30 7.48 -6.07
N PHE A 124 -12.59 6.44 -5.67
CA PHE A 124 -11.16 6.50 -5.41
C PHE A 124 -10.37 6.86 -6.68
N ARG A 125 -10.72 6.26 -7.83
CA ARG A 125 -10.13 6.56 -9.15
C ARG A 125 -10.44 7.97 -9.60
N TRP A 126 -11.71 8.40 -9.52
CA TRP A 126 -12.09 9.77 -9.82
C TRP A 126 -11.24 10.81 -9.08
N ILE A 127 -11.04 10.64 -7.77
CA ILE A 127 -10.19 11.54 -7.00
C ILE A 127 -8.74 11.55 -7.52
N LEU A 128 -8.21 10.41 -7.93
CA LEU A 128 -6.86 10.32 -8.52
C LEU A 128 -6.78 10.99 -9.90
N GLU A 129 -7.82 10.87 -10.71
CA GLU A 129 -7.93 11.55 -12.00
C GLU A 129 -7.95 13.07 -11.84
N GLU A 130 -8.72 13.60 -10.89
CA GLU A 130 -8.71 15.04 -10.54
C GLU A 130 -7.31 15.53 -10.13
N ILE A 131 -6.58 14.72 -9.35
CA ILE A 131 -5.21 15.01 -8.94
C ILE A 131 -4.27 15.00 -10.14
N ALA A 132 -4.40 14.02 -11.05
CA ALA A 132 -3.60 13.87 -12.26
C ALA A 132 -3.85 15.02 -13.25
N GLN A 133 -5.12 15.34 -13.53
CA GLN A 133 -5.51 16.44 -14.43
C GLN A 133 -5.01 17.80 -13.92
N ALA A 134 -4.95 17.99 -12.61
CA ALA A 134 -4.40 19.20 -12.00
C ALA A 134 -2.86 19.23 -11.99
N GLY A 135 -2.17 18.18 -12.47
CA GLY A 135 -0.72 18.08 -12.56
C GLY A 135 0.00 17.90 -11.21
N TYR A 136 -0.64 17.21 -10.26
CA TYR A 136 -0.05 16.92 -8.94
C TYR A 136 0.41 15.47 -8.77
N LEU A 137 0.14 14.60 -9.74
CA LEU A 137 0.56 13.20 -9.70
C LEU A 137 1.88 13.02 -10.45
N SER A 138 2.78 12.21 -9.92
CA SER A 138 4.11 11.91 -10.48
C SER A 138 4.47 10.44 -10.21
N PRO A 139 3.88 9.50 -10.95
CA PRO A 139 3.97 8.07 -10.67
C PRO A 139 5.25 7.39 -11.18
N GLU A 140 6.22 8.13 -11.73
CA GLU A 140 7.48 7.56 -12.25
C GLU A 140 8.23 6.72 -11.20
N VAL A 141 8.15 7.14 -9.92
CA VAL A 141 8.72 6.42 -8.78
C VAL A 141 7.62 6.07 -7.80
N VAL A 142 7.43 4.78 -7.55
CA VAL A 142 6.42 4.29 -6.63
C VAL A 142 7.02 3.50 -5.47
N PHE A 143 6.29 3.52 -4.35
CA PHE A 143 6.66 2.87 -3.10
C PHE A 143 5.57 1.88 -2.70
N VAL A 144 5.95 0.62 -2.45
CA VAL A 144 5.04 -0.46 -2.07
C VAL A 144 5.36 -0.93 -0.65
N ASP A 145 4.33 -1.07 0.17
CA ASP A 145 4.45 -1.61 1.52
C ASP A 145 3.08 -2.07 2.06
N GLY A 146 3.10 -2.87 3.12
CA GLY A 146 1.91 -3.36 3.80
C GLY A 146 1.71 -2.71 5.18
N THR A 147 0.46 -2.51 5.58
CA THR A 147 0.15 -2.03 6.91
C THR A 147 -1.02 -2.79 7.53
N HIS A 148 -0.81 -3.28 8.76
CA HIS A 148 -1.82 -4.05 9.49
C HIS A 148 -2.84 -3.14 10.16
N ILE A 149 -4.11 -3.56 10.06
CA ILE A 149 -5.30 -2.92 10.62
C ILE A 149 -5.96 -3.93 11.56
N LYS A 150 -6.10 -3.60 12.83
CA LYS A 150 -6.75 -4.50 13.80
C LYS A 150 -8.22 -4.71 13.43
N ALA A 151 -8.62 -5.97 13.30
CA ALA A 151 -9.98 -6.38 12.97
C ALA A 151 -10.95 -6.24 14.16
N ASN A 152 -12.24 -6.13 13.86
CA ASN A 152 -13.32 -6.15 14.85
C ASN A 152 -13.64 -7.59 15.27
N ALA A 153 -12.64 -8.30 15.78
CA ALA A 153 -12.72 -9.70 16.17
C ALA A 153 -12.09 -9.95 17.54
N ASN A 154 -12.68 -10.88 18.29
CA ASN A 154 -12.18 -11.29 19.60
C ASN A 154 -11.21 -12.46 19.44
N LEU A 155 -9.97 -12.30 19.88
CA LEU A 155 -8.94 -13.34 19.79
C LEU A 155 -9.32 -14.64 20.54
N LYS A 156 -10.16 -14.55 21.58
CA LYS A 156 -10.62 -15.73 22.34
C LYS A 156 -11.70 -16.52 21.61
N LYS A 157 -12.40 -15.92 20.62
CA LYS A 157 -13.47 -16.55 19.84
C LYS A 157 -12.90 -17.02 18.49
N HIS A 158 -12.35 -18.23 18.47
CA HIS A 158 -11.75 -18.79 17.26
C HIS A 158 -11.92 -20.29 17.18
N VAL A 159 -11.81 -20.82 15.97
CA VAL A 159 -11.71 -22.24 15.64
C VAL A 159 -10.39 -22.54 14.97
N LYS A 160 -9.87 -23.75 15.15
CA LYS A 160 -8.70 -24.24 14.40
C LYS A 160 -9.22 -25.00 13.20
N LYS A 161 -8.81 -24.60 12.02
CA LYS A 161 -9.14 -25.28 10.75
C LYS A 161 -7.87 -25.76 10.07
N SER A 162 -7.99 -26.86 9.37
CA SER A 162 -7.00 -27.34 8.42
C SER A 162 -7.47 -26.93 7.03
N ILE A 163 -6.64 -26.21 6.27
CA ILE A 163 -6.92 -25.82 4.90
C ILE A 163 -5.82 -26.32 3.99
N PRO A 164 -6.15 -26.71 2.75
CA PRO A 164 -5.12 -27.02 1.75
C PRO A 164 -4.17 -25.82 1.57
N LYS A 165 -2.89 -26.12 1.43
CA LYS A 165 -1.90 -25.09 1.12
C LYS A 165 -2.16 -24.58 -0.31
N ALA A 166 -2.46 -23.30 -0.48
CA ALA A 166 -2.68 -22.74 -1.79
C ALA A 166 -1.41 -22.84 -2.65
N ALA A 167 -1.56 -23.22 -3.91
CA ALA A 167 -0.49 -23.16 -4.89
C ALA A 167 -0.04 -21.70 -5.09
N LYS A 168 1.25 -21.50 -5.37
CA LYS A 168 1.75 -20.19 -5.74
C LYS A 168 1.13 -19.78 -7.08
N ARG A 169 0.72 -18.52 -7.23
CA ARG A 169 0.10 -18.02 -8.48
C ARG A 169 0.98 -18.23 -9.72
N TYR A 170 2.29 -18.19 -9.54
CA TYR A 170 3.29 -18.40 -10.61
C TYR A 170 3.79 -19.84 -10.71
N GLN A 171 3.12 -20.81 -10.07
CA GLN A 171 3.62 -22.19 -10.00
C GLN A 171 3.70 -22.88 -11.36
N GLU A 172 2.73 -22.61 -12.24
CA GLU A 172 2.70 -23.17 -13.60
C GLU A 172 3.87 -22.64 -14.43
N GLN A 173 4.03 -21.32 -14.47
CA GLN A 173 5.16 -20.69 -15.18
C GLN A 173 6.50 -21.14 -14.62
N LEU A 174 6.62 -21.27 -13.29
CA LEU A 174 7.84 -21.75 -12.65
C LEU A 174 8.16 -23.19 -13.12
N LEU A 175 7.16 -24.07 -13.18
CA LEU A 175 7.38 -25.46 -13.60
C LEU A 175 7.77 -25.56 -15.07
N GLU A 176 7.17 -24.76 -15.95
CA GLU A 176 7.57 -24.69 -17.36
C GLU A 176 9.03 -24.25 -17.51
N GLU A 177 9.45 -23.19 -16.82
CA GLU A 177 10.84 -22.72 -16.87
C GLU A 177 11.81 -23.71 -16.19
N VAL A 178 11.39 -24.42 -15.15
CA VAL A 178 12.15 -25.51 -14.53
C VAL A 178 12.36 -26.64 -15.52
N ASP A 179 11.36 -27.03 -16.29
CA ASP A 179 11.48 -28.11 -17.27
C ASP A 179 12.41 -27.71 -18.42
N VAL A 180 12.39 -26.47 -18.87
CA VAL A 180 13.35 -25.90 -19.83
C VAL A 180 14.77 -25.97 -19.26
N ASP A 181 14.97 -25.53 -18.02
CA ASP A 181 16.27 -25.56 -17.34
C ASP A 181 16.80 -26.99 -17.20
N ARG A 182 15.95 -27.94 -16.81
CA ARG A 182 16.31 -29.37 -16.69
C ARG A 182 16.70 -29.97 -18.04
N ALA A 183 15.96 -29.64 -19.10
CA ALA A 183 16.25 -30.08 -20.45
C ALA A 183 17.62 -29.57 -20.93
N ALA A 184 17.96 -28.31 -20.66
CA ALA A 184 19.26 -27.71 -20.94
C ALA A 184 20.42 -28.46 -20.25
N HIS A 185 20.16 -29.04 -19.08
CA HIS A 185 21.13 -29.87 -18.32
C HIS A 185 21.02 -31.39 -18.59
N GLY A 186 20.30 -31.80 -19.63
CA GLY A 186 20.12 -33.22 -20.00
C GLY A 186 19.33 -34.03 -18.97
N LYS A 187 18.48 -33.40 -18.15
CA LYS A 187 17.58 -34.08 -17.21
C LYS A 187 16.17 -34.19 -17.80
N LYS A 188 15.45 -35.23 -17.39
CA LYS A 188 14.04 -35.40 -17.76
C LYS A 188 13.20 -34.27 -17.17
N PRO A 189 12.14 -33.79 -17.86
CA PRO A 189 11.15 -32.87 -17.30
C PRO A 189 10.57 -33.45 -16.00
N LEU A 190 10.09 -32.55 -15.11
CA LEU A 190 9.28 -32.92 -13.94
C LEU A 190 7.86 -33.19 -14.45
N SER A 191 7.64 -34.32 -15.15
CA SER A 191 6.31 -34.63 -15.68
C SER A 191 5.30 -34.81 -14.57
N LYS A 192 4.02 -34.53 -14.88
CA LYS A 192 2.89 -34.78 -13.97
C LYS A 192 2.72 -36.27 -13.62
N ASP A 193 3.40 -37.14 -14.35
CA ASP A 193 3.23 -38.60 -14.32
C ASP A 193 4.28 -39.35 -13.48
N ASP A 194 5.29 -38.68 -12.93
CA ASP A 194 6.23 -39.30 -11.98
C ASP A 194 5.67 -39.45 -10.54
N ASP A 195 4.38 -39.16 -10.34
CA ASP A 195 3.65 -39.48 -9.12
C ASP A 195 3.13 -40.93 -9.13
N ASP A 196 4.03 -41.93 -9.31
CA ASP A 196 3.77 -43.32 -8.93
C ASP A 196 3.69 -43.54 -7.41
N ASP A 197 3.88 -42.50 -6.63
CA ASP A 197 3.39 -42.40 -5.24
C ASP A 197 1.97 -41.81 -5.26
N ASP A 198 1.01 -42.54 -4.66
CA ASP A 198 -0.35 -42.05 -4.35
C ASP A 198 -0.38 -40.53 -4.17
N PRO A 199 -1.33 -39.79 -4.79
CA PRO A 199 -1.37 -38.32 -4.70
C PRO A 199 -1.29 -37.93 -3.24
N LYS A 200 -0.12 -37.51 -2.80
CA LYS A 200 0.06 -37.01 -1.42
C LYS A 200 -1.03 -35.98 -1.17
N PRO A 201 -1.87 -36.20 -0.15
CA PRO A 201 -2.93 -35.26 0.14
C PRO A 201 -2.29 -33.87 0.24
N PRO A 202 -2.91 -32.81 -0.33
CA PRO A 202 -2.34 -31.48 -0.34
C PRO A 202 -1.91 -31.11 1.08
N GLU A 203 -0.68 -30.66 1.23
CA GLU A 203 -0.14 -30.27 2.53
C GLU A 203 -1.14 -29.36 3.24
N GLU A 204 -1.67 -29.80 4.37
CA GLU A 204 -2.62 -29.04 5.13
C GLU A 204 -1.92 -28.01 6.01
N LYS A 205 -2.35 -26.75 5.91
CA LYS A 205 -1.92 -25.69 6.81
C LYS A 205 -2.98 -25.49 7.89
N ARG A 206 -2.59 -25.67 9.16
CA ARG A 206 -3.47 -25.32 10.30
C ARG A 206 -3.55 -23.82 10.44
N ILE A 207 -4.76 -23.28 10.37
CA ILE A 207 -5.05 -21.87 10.59
C ILE A 207 -5.94 -21.68 11.80
N ILE A 208 -5.89 -20.48 12.36
CA ILE A 208 -6.79 -20.00 13.39
C ILE A 208 -7.75 -19.02 12.73
N GLU A 209 -9.03 -19.35 12.68
CA GLU A 209 -10.08 -18.53 12.07
C GLU A 209 -10.96 -17.90 13.16
N SER A 210 -11.29 -16.61 13.00
CA SER A 210 -12.21 -15.94 13.92
C SER A 210 -13.65 -16.38 13.67
N THR A 211 -14.42 -16.66 14.73
CA THR A 211 -15.86 -16.96 14.59
C THR A 211 -16.72 -15.71 14.43
N THR A 212 -16.15 -14.53 14.69
CA THR A 212 -16.87 -13.24 14.59
C THR A 212 -16.55 -12.48 13.33
N ASP A 213 -15.40 -12.74 12.71
CA ASP A 213 -14.94 -12.13 11.47
C ASP A 213 -14.01 -13.13 10.74
N PRO A 214 -14.58 -14.12 10.01
CA PRO A 214 -13.84 -15.22 9.39
C PRO A 214 -12.79 -14.77 8.38
N ASP A 215 -13.02 -13.63 7.71
CA ASP A 215 -12.12 -13.08 6.69
C ASP A 215 -10.87 -12.42 7.30
N SER A 216 -10.84 -12.21 8.62
CA SER A 216 -9.67 -11.65 9.30
C SER A 216 -8.61 -12.72 9.57
N GLY A 217 -7.33 -12.38 9.34
CA GLY A 217 -6.18 -13.24 9.63
C GLY A 217 -5.54 -12.98 10.98
N VAL A 218 -4.86 -13.99 11.54
CA VAL A 218 -4.09 -13.81 12.77
C VAL A 218 -2.77 -13.14 12.47
N PHE A 219 -2.60 -11.93 12.95
CA PHE A 219 -1.36 -11.19 12.91
C PHE A 219 -0.55 -11.39 14.20
N HIS A 220 0.74 -11.59 14.05
CA HIS A 220 1.68 -11.80 15.14
C HIS A 220 2.94 -10.95 14.94
N LYS A 221 3.22 -10.04 15.85
CA LYS A 221 4.45 -9.23 15.84
C LYS A 221 5.15 -9.31 17.19
N GLY A 222 6.26 -10.03 17.22
CA GLY A 222 6.98 -10.30 18.47
C GLY A 222 6.16 -11.14 19.47
N GLU A 223 6.64 -11.30 20.68
CA GLU A 223 6.02 -12.14 21.69
C GLU A 223 4.71 -11.57 22.28
N HIS A 224 4.52 -10.25 22.20
CA HIS A 224 3.47 -9.56 22.96
C HIS A 224 2.27 -9.07 22.13
N LYS A 225 2.36 -9.07 20.79
CA LYS A 225 1.30 -8.54 19.94
C LYS A 225 0.69 -9.61 19.04
N LYS A 226 -0.44 -10.17 19.48
CA LYS A 226 -1.24 -11.11 18.69
C LYS A 226 -2.68 -10.60 18.60
N CYS A 227 -3.23 -10.49 17.39
CA CYS A 227 -4.62 -10.09 17.18
C CYS A 227 -5.11 -10.59 15.83
N PHE A 228 -6.43 -10.60 15.62
CA PHE A 228 -6.98 -10.67 14.28
C PHE A 228 -6.80 -9.32 13.59
N ALA A 229 -6.38 -9.34 12.34
CA ALA A 229 -6.09 -8.16 11.55
C ALA A 229 -6.37 -8.39 10.07
N TYR A 230 -6.51 -7.29 9.37
CA TYR A 230 -6.36 -7.19 7.92
C TYR A 230 -5.03 -6.51 7.60
N GLU A 231 -4.55 -6.65 6.40
CA GLU A 231 -3.38 -5.95 5.88
C GLU A 231 -3.75 -5.19 4.63
N ALA A 232 -3.42 -3.91 4.60
CA ALA A 232 -3.58 -3.07 3.42
C ALA A 232 -2.21 -2.95 2.73
N HIS A 233 -2.07 -3.63 1.60
CA HIS A 233 -0.94 -3.52 0.69
C HIS A 233 -1.18 -2.32 -0.21
N THR A 234 -0.28 -1.37 -0.18
CA THR A 234 -0.51 -0.04 -0.72
C THR A 234 0.64 0.36 -1.62
N MET A 235 0.32 0.96 -2.75
CA MET A 235 1.29 1.63 -3.62
C MET A 235 1.04 3.13 -3.61
N CYS A 236 2.06 3.94 -3.35
CA CYS A 236 1.99 5.39 -3.44
C CYS A 236 3.14 5.95 -4.28
N GLU A 237 2.94 7.15 -4.87
CA GLU A 237 4.00 7.86 -5.60
C GLU A 237 4.83 8.76 -4.65
N LYS A 238 5.86 9.42 -5.18
CA LYS A 238 6.87 10.19 -4.42
C LYS A 238 6.32 11.30 -3.52
N HIS A 239 5.15 11.87 -3.82
CA HIS A 239 4.47 12.85 -3.00
C HIS A 239 3.50 12.23 -2.00
N GLY A 240 3.40 10.90 -1.98
CA GLY A 240 2.60 10.11 -1.08
C GLY A 240 1.11 10.15 -1.39
N TYR A 241 0.71 10.36 -2.64
CA TYR A 241 -0.63 10.00 -3.10
C TYR A 241 -0.70 8.50 -3.25
N VAL A 242 -1.72 7.90 -2.65
CA VAL A 242 -1.97 6.45 -2.76
C VAL A 242 -2.61 6.18 -4.10
N LEU A 243 -1.95 5.35 -4.92
CA LEU A 243 -2.38 5.02 -6.28
C LEU A 243 -3.23 3.75 -6.31
N GLU A 244 -2.79 2.71 -5.57
CA GLU A 244 -3.45 1.42 -5.51
C GLU A 244 -3.43 0.85 -4.10
N VAL A 245 -4.46 0.06 -3.79
CA VAL A 245 -4.56 -0.66 -2.52
C VAL A 245 -5.21 -2.02 -2.72
N GLU A 246 -4.67 -3.03 -2.04
CA GLU A 246 -5.25 -4.37 -1.92
C GLU A 246 -5.37 -4.72 -0.44
N VAL A 247 -6.52 -5.21 -0.01
CA VAL A 247 -6.73 -5.61 1.39
C VAL A 247 -6.78 -7.12 1.46
N THR A 248 -6.01 -7.69 2.36
CA THR A 248 -5.95 -9.14 2.59
C THR A 248 -6.15 -9.49 4.06
N PRO A 249 -6.48 -10.76 4.39
CA PRO A 249 -6.33 -11.25 5.75
C PRO A 249 -4.92 -11.03 6.28
N GLY A 250 -4.75 -10.58 7.53
CA GLY A 250 -3.46 -10.18 8.09
C GLY A 250 -2.43 -11.32 8.32
N ASN A 251 -2.70 -12.51 7.82
CA ASN A 251 -1.79 -13.66 7.79
C ASN A 251 -1.35 -14.03 6.36
N VAL A 252 -1.74 -13.25 5.37
CA VAL A 252 -1.25 -13.35 3.98
C VAL A 252 0.11 -12.66 3.90
N HIS A 253 1.06 -13.26 3.18
CA HIS A 253 2.39 -12.68 3.03
C HIS A 253 2.38 -11.57 1.96
N ASP A 254 3.09 -10.49 2.20
CA ASP A 254 3.18 -9.29 1.33
C ASP A 254 3.44 -9.63 -0.15
N SER A 255 4.29 -10.62 -0.40
CA SER A 255 4.62 -11.06 -1.75
C SER A 255 3.46 -11.67 -2.54
N VAL A 256 2.36 -12.07 -1.88
CA VAL A 256 1.18 -12.62 -2.56
C VAL A 256 0.27 -11.50 -3.07
N ALA A 257 0.15 -10.42 -2.30
CA ALA A 257 -0.66 -9.26 -2.67
C ALA A 257 0.03 -8.36 -3.70
N PHE A 258 1.37 -8.41 -3.77
CA PHE A 258 2.17 -7.61 -4.69
C PHE A 258 1.71 -7.74 -6.14
N ASP A 259 1.45 -8.97 -6.62
CA ASP A 259 1.06 -9.23 -8.00
C ASP A 259 -0.19 -8.42 -8.41
N THR A 260 -1.19 -8.39 -7.54
CA THR A 260 -2.45 -7.67 -7.80
C THR A 260 -2.24 -6.16 -7.81
N VAL A 261 -1.56 -5.62 -6.79
CA VAL A 261 -1.28 -4.19 -6.67
C VAL A 261 -0.40 -3.71 -7.82
N PHE A 262 0.65 -4.47 -8.15
CA PHE A 262 1.59 -4.12 -9.20
C PHE A 262 0.93 -4.14 -10.59
N LYS A 263 0.15 -5.18 -10.89
CA LYS A 263 -0.56 -5.30 -12.17
C LYS A 263 -1.53 -4.13 -12.38
N ARG A 264 -2.43 -3.88 -11.42
CA ARG A 264 -3.38 -2.76 -11.52
C ARG A 264 -2.69 -1.40 -11.63
N ALA A 265 -1.64 -1.17 -10.84
CA ALA A 265 -0.91 0.08 -10.89
C ALA A 265 -0.22 0.30 -12.25
N THR A 266 0.39 -0.74 -12.83
CA THR A 266 1.08 -0.62 -14.12
C THR A 266 0.13 -0.52 -15.31
N GLU A 267 -1.10 -1.02 -15.18
CA GLU A 267 -2.18 -0.85 -16.17
C GLU A 267 -2.69 0.60 -16.16
N HIS A 268 -2.85 1.23 -14.98
CA HIS A 268 -3.35 2.60 -14.86
C HIS A 268 -2.26 3.66 -15.04
N TYR A 269 -1.02 3.34 -14.65
CA TYR A 269 0.12 4.27 -14.66
C TYR A 269 1.31 3.63 -15.40
N PRO A 270 1.26 3.57 -16.76
CA PRO A 270 2.33 2.97 -17.56
C PRO A 270 3.67 3.70 -17.42
N GLU A 271 3.68 4.96 -16.98
CA GLU A 271 4.85 5.80 -16.71
C GLU A 271 5.65 5.40 -15.47
N ILE A 272 5.23 4.40 -14.70
CA ILE A 272 6.02 3.86 -13.59
C ILE A 272 7.34 3.31 -14.12
N GLU A 273 8.47 3.82 -13.62
CA GLU A 273 9.82 3.41 -13.99
C GLU A 273 10.53 2.67 -12.85
N VAL A 274 10.34 3.12 -11.59
CA VAL A 274 11.04 2.59 -10.42
C VAL A 274 10.03 2.13 -9.37
N VAL A 275 10.18 0.87 -8.93
CA VAL A 275 9.36 0.28 -7.87
C VAL A 275 10.21 0.06 -6.63
N THR A 276 9.91 0.78 -5.57
CA THR A 276 10.63 0.72 -4.30
C THR A 276 9.80 -0.04 -3.25
N ALA A 277 10.39 -1.06 -2.63
CA ALA A 277 9.72 -1.83 -1.58
C ALA A 277 10.69 -2.27 -0.47
N ASP A 278 10.17 -2.92 0.58
CA ASP A 278 11.00 -3.41 1.67
C ASP A 278 11.67 -4.78 1.36
N ALA A 279 12.47 -5.29 2.31
CA ALA A 279 13.16 -6.57 2.17
C ALA A 279 12.21 -7.78 2.09
N GLY A 280 10.97 -7.66 2.53
CA GLY A 280 9.95 -8.70 2.45
C GLY A 280 9.56 -9.01 1.01
N TYR A 281 9.53 -7.97 0.18
CA TYR A 281 9.22 -8.07 -1.26
C TYR A 281 10.40 -8.57 -2.11
N LYS A 282 11.62 -8.64 -1.59
CA LYS A 282 12.78 -9.13 -2.35
C LYS A 282 12.73 -10.65 -2.49
N THR A 283 11.99 -11.11 -3.48
CA THR A 283 11.87 -12.51 -3.91
C THR A 283 12.24 -12.65 -5.37
N PRO A 284 12.71 -13.82 -5.85
CA PRO A 284 13.05 -14.02 -7.26
C PRO A 284 11.88 -13.66 -8.20
N TRP A 285 10.65 -14.05 -7.82
CA TRP A 285 9.44 -13.76 -8.58
C TRP A 285 9.16 -12.27 -8.73
N ILE A 286 9.17 -11.52 -7.63
CA ILE A 286 8.89 -10.08 -7.66
C ILE A 286 9.96 -9.33 -8.45
N CYS A 287 11.24 -9.67 -8.27
CA CYS A 287 12.32 -9.08 -9.07
C CYS A 287 12.12 -9.35 -10.57
N LYS A 288 11.76 -10.61 -10.93
CA LYS A 288 11.46 -10.98 -12.31
C LYS A 288 10.30 -10.17 -12.88
N GLN A 289 9.18 -10.08 -12.18
CA GLN A 289 8.01 -9.32 -12.64
C GLN A 289 8.33 -7.84 -12.92
N ILE A 290 9.05 -7.18 -12.01
CA ILE A 290 9.41 -5.78 -12.16
C ILE A 290 10.34 -5.61 -13.37
N ILE A 291 11.39 -6.43 -13.49
CA ILE A 291 12.40 -6.31 -14.55
C ILE A 291 11.81 -6.69 -15.91
N ASP A 292 11.06 -7.81 -16.01
CA ASP A 292 10.41 -8.23 -17.26
C ASP A 292 9.39 -7.20 -17.78
N SER A 293 8.81 -6.40 -16.89
CA SER A 293 7.95 -5.27 -17.26
C SER A 293 8.72 -4.01 -17.70
N GLY A 294 10.06 -4.06 -17.79
CA GLY A 294 10.92 -2.96 -18.18
C GLY A 294 11.16 -1.92 -17.08
N ARG A 295 10.89 -2.25 -15.81
CA ARG A 295 11.00 -1.35 -14.65
C ARG A 295 12.16 -1.71 -13.74
N LEU A 296 12.59 -0.77 -12.90
CA LEU A 296 13.73 -0.94 -11.99
C LEU A 296 13.26 -1.28 -10.56
N PRO A 297 13.74 -2.40 -9.97
CA PRO A 297 13.46 -2.76 -8.58
C PRO A 297 14.42 -2.07 -7.62
N SER A 298 13.97 -1.07 -6.87
CA SER A 298 14.74 -0.43 -5.80
C SER A 298 14.46 -1.12 -4.47
N LEU A 299 15.23 -2.17 -4.18
CA LEU A 299 15.03 -3.06 -3.04
C LEU A 299 16.26 -3.09 -2.11
N PRO A 300 16.08 -3.22 -0.78
CA PRO A 300 17.20 -3.23 0.14
C PRO A 300 17.97 -4.56 0.12
N TYR A 301 19.15 -4.56 0.73
CA TYR A 301 19.89 -5.79 0.94
C TYR A 301 19.14 -6.73 1.90
N LYS A 302 18.96 -7.98 1.47
CA LYS A 302 18.41 -9.05 2.29
C LYS A 302 19.53 -9.98 2.71
N ARG A 303 19.92 -9.92 3.97
CA ARG A 303 21.01 -10.78 4.49
C ARG A 303 20.57 -12.26 4.43
N PRO A 304 21.34 -13.12 3.76
CA PRO A 304 21.09 -14.56 3.80
C PRO A 304 21.18 -15.10 5.23
N MET A 305 20.22 -15.94 5.62
CA MET A 305 20.24 -16.57 6.94
C MET A 305 21.23 -17.74 6.94
N THR A 306 22.25 -17.64 7.76
CA THR A 306 23.22 -18.72 7.99
C THR A 306 23.10 -19.22 9.43
N LYS A 307 23.02 -20.52 9.64
CA LYS A 307 23.05 -21.10 10.99
C LYS A 307 24.37 -20.74 11.65
N LYS A 308 24.32 -20.38 12.95
CA LYS A 308 25.51 -20.07 13.74
C LYS A 308 26.53 -21.24 13.66
N GLY A 309 27.77 -20.91 13.33
CA GLY A 309 28.85 -21.89 13.16
C GLY A 309 28.99 -22.49 11.77
N ASN A 310 28.08 -22.18 10.83
CA ASN A 310 28.19 -22.61 9.44
C ASN A 310 28.83 -21.52 8.57
N LEU A 311 29.49 -21.95 7.49
CA LEU A 311 30.02 -21.08 6.45
C LEU A 311 28.88 -20.29 5.79
N PRO A 312 29.00 -18.97 5.66
CA PRO A 312 28.00 -18.16 5.00
C PRO A 312 27.96 -18.41 3.50
N TRP A 313 26.80 -18.09 2.89
CA TRP A 313 26.55 -18.36 1.49
C TRP A 313 27.56 -17.68 0.54
N TYR A 314 28.01 -16.50 0.86
CA TYR A 314 28.97 -15.72 0.05
C TYR A 314 30.38 -16.34 -0.02
N GLU A 315 30.69 -17.35 0.79
CA GLU A 315 31.95 -18.11 0.70
C GLU A 315 31.91 -19.13 -0.46
N TYR A 316 30.74 -19.34 -1.07
CA TYR A 316 30.57 -20.24 -2.21
C TYR A 316 30.37 -19.37 -3.46
N VAL A 317 31.32 -19.51 -4.42
CA VAL A 317 31.33 -18.71 -5.65
C VAL A 317 30.68 -19.49 -6.77
N TYR A 318 29.65 -18.91 -7.38
CA TYR A 318 29.03 -19.47 -8.59
C TYR A 318 29.86 -19.06 -9.81
N ASP A 319 30.22 -20.03 -10.64
CA ASP A 319 30.87 -19.85 -11.93
C ASP A 319 29.83 -20.06 -13.02
N GLU A 320 29.46 -18.98 -13.70
CA GLU A 320 28.42 -18.97 -14.72
C GLU A 320 28.87 -19.71 -15.99
N TYR A 321 30.15 -19.59 -16.35
CA TYR A 321 30.68 -20.20 -17.58
C TYR A 321 30.70 -21.72 -17.49
N TYR A 322 31.08 -22.28 -16.34
CA TYR A 322 31.12 -23.75 -16.14
C TYR A 322 29.85 -24.30 -15.47
N ASP A 323 28.86 -23.44 -15.19
CA ASP A 323 27.66 -23.78 -14.40
C ASP A 323 27.96 -24.65 -13.19
N CYS A 324 28.83 -24.18 -12.31
CA CYS A 324 29.23 -24.89 -11.12
C CYS A 324 29.42 -23.93 -9.95
N VAL A 325 29.51 -24.48 -8.73
CA VAL A 325 29.81 -23.71 -7.53
C VAL A 325 31.16 -24.12 -6.97
N LEU A 326 32.02 -23.13 -6.71
CA LEU A 326 33.31 -23.33 -6.03
C LEU A 326 33.13 -23.14 -4.53
N CYS A 327 33.58 -24.13 -3.75
CA CYS A 327 33.61 -24.01 -2.29
C CYS A 327 34.85 -23.24 -1.80
N PRO A 328 34.89 -22.76 -0.52
CA PRO A 328 36.05 -22.08 0.04
C PRO A 328 37.39 -22.83 -0.03
N GLN A 329 37.35 -24.14 -0.24
CA GLN A 329 38.54 -25.00 -0.47
C GLN A 329 38.77 -25.27 -1.97
N TYR A 330 38.23 -24.41 -2.86
CA TYR A 330 38.40 -24.48 -4.32
C TYR A 330 38.00 -25.83 -4.93
N LYS A 331 37.02 -26.53 -4.33
CA LYS A 331 36.45 -27.74 -4.90
C LYS A 331 35.15 -27.45 -5.62
N VAL A 332 34.97 -28.10 -6.77
CA VAL A 332 33.81 -27.92 -7.62
C VAL A 332 32.61 -28.71 -7.07
N LEU A 333 31.48 -28.00 -6.92
CA LEU A 333 30.17 -28.60 -6.75
C LEU A 333 29.47 -28.51 -8.09
N SER A 334 29.21 -29.70 -8.69
CA SER A 334 28.59 -29.80 -10.00
C SER A 334 27.07 -29.76 -9.91
N TYR A 335 26.41 -29.28 -10.96
CA TYR A 335 24.96 -29.36 -11.09
C TYR A 335 24.47 -30.81 -10.88
N ALA A 336 23.46 -30.98 -10.07
CA ALA A 336 22.85 -32.27 -9.79
C ALA A 336 21.42 -32.37 -10.36
N THR A 337 20.59 -31.39 -10.06
CA THR A 337 19.19 -31.30 -10.48
C THR A 337 18.61 -29.94 -10.24
N THR A 338 17.47 -29.63 -10.84
CA THR A 338 16.61 -28.51 -10.47
C THR A 338 15.33 -29.08 -9.87
N ASN A 339 14.96 -28.59 -8.68
CA ASN A 339 13.79 -29.09 -7.96
C ASN A 339 12.49 -28.35 -8.36
N ARG A 340 11.32 -28.85 -7.92
CA ARG A 340 9.99 -28.26 -8.20
C ARG A 340 9.81 -26.81 -7.67
N GLU A 341 10.66 -26.39 -6.75
CA GLU A 341 10.64 -25.01 -6.21
C GLU A 341 11.50 -24.04 -7.03
N GLY A 342 12.11 -24.51 -8.13
CA GLY A 342 12.95 -23.71 -9.03
C GLY A 342 14.40 -23.56 -8.56
N TYR A 343 14.87 -24.35 -7.61
CA TYR A 343 16.27 -24.31 -7.18
C TYR A 343 17.13 -25.33 -7.91
N ARG A 344 18.15 -24.85 -8.61
CA ARG A 344 19.29 -25.66 -9.08
C ARG A 344 20.09 -26.12 -7.86
N GLU A 345 20.38 -27.40 -7.75
CA GLU A 345 21.17 -27.99 -6.68
C GLU A 345 22.56 -28.36 -7.20
N TYR A 346 23.59 -27.77 -6.59
CA TYR A 346 25.00 -28.10 -6.87
C TYR A 346 25.52 -28.92 -5.72
N LYS A 347 26.09 -30.11 -6.02
CA LYS A 347 26.53 -31.09 -5.02
C LYS A 347 28.02 -31.35 -5.10
N SER A 348 28.65 -31.40 -3.94
CA SER A 348 30.04 -31.87 -3.81
C SER A 348 30.11 -33.38 -3.87
N LYS A 349 31.30 -33.93 -4.21
CA LYS A 349 31.58 -35.34 -4.09
C LYS A 349 31.95 -35.70 -2.65
N GLY A 350 31.27 -36.67 -2.01
CA GLY A 350 31.44 -37.02 -0.61
C GLY A 350 32.87 -37.37 -0.21
N HIS A 351 33.57 -38.14 -1.06
CA HIS A 351 34.96 -38.56 -0.81
C HIS A 351 35.95 -37.36 -0.75
N ILE A 352 35.65 -36.25 -1.45
CA ILE A 352 36.46 -35.01 -1.39
C ILE A 352 36.22 -34.27 -0.06
N CYS A 353 34.97 -34.26 0.40
CA CYS A 353 34.60 -33.54 1.61
C CYS A 353 34.87 -34.31 2.91
N GLN A 354 35.10 -35.63 2.83
CA GLN A 354 35.32 -36.49 3.98
C GLN A 354 36.51 -36.02 4.83
N ASN A 355 37.59 -35.61 4.18
CA ASN A 355 38.84 -35.13 4.85
C ASN A 355 39.04 -33.64 4.78
N CYS A 356 37.95 -32.87 4.56
CA CYS A 356 38.00 -31.43 4.41
C CYS A 356 38.20 -30.75 5.78
N PRO A 357 39.15 -29.82 5.94
CA PRO A 357 39.43 -29.16 7.22
C PRO A 357 38.30 -28.29 7.75
N VAL A 358 37.43 -27.78 6.86
CA VAL A 358 36.26 -26.96 7.20
C VAL A 358 34.94 -27.73 7.17
N ARG A 359 34.98 -29.06 7.15
CA ARG A 359 33.80 -29.92 7.00
C ARG A 359 32.74 -29.60 8.04
N GLU A 360 33.07 -29.47 9.31
CA GLU A 360 32.12 -29.27 10.40
C GLU A 360 31.33 -27.96 10.24
N GLN A 361 31.96 -26.92 9.66
CA GLN A 361 31.33 -25.65 9.37
C GLN A 361 30.59 -25.67 8.01
N CYS A 362 30.90 -26.62 7.13
CA CYS A 362 30.36 -26.68 5.78
C CYS A 362 29.16 -27.62 5.67
N THR A 363 29.26 -28.87 6.14
CA THR A 363 28.18 -29.85 6.06
C THR A 363 28.17 -30.85 7.21
N GLN A 364 26.97 -31.08 7.76
CA GLN A 364 26.72 -32.10 8.79
C GLN A 364 26.10 -33.38 8.21
N ASN A 365 26.04 -33.48 6.87
CA ASN A 365 25.49 -34.67 6.19
C ASN A 365 26.36 -35.89 6.44
N ARG A 366 25.76 -37.01 6.79
CA ARG A 366 26.45 -38.31 7.02
C ARG A 366 27.25 -38.77 5.80
N GLN A 367 26.79 -38.49 4.60
CA GLN A 367 27.45 -38.82 3.34
C GLN A 367 28.56 -37.82 2.96
N CYS A 368 28.83 -36.81 3.82
CA CYS A 368 29.80 -35.76 3.57
C CYS A 368 29.53 -34.93 2.30
N VAL A 369 28.28 -34.86 1.84
CA VAL A 369 27.89 -34.10 0.66
C VAL A 369 27.42 -32.74 1.09
N LYS A 370 27.99 -31.67 0.49
CA LYS A 370 27.47 -30.30 0.57
C LYS A 370 26.57 -30.03 -0.62
N THR A 371 25.38 -29.52 -0.37
CA THR A 371 24.49 -29.01 -1.41
C THR A 371 24.41 -27.50 -1.27
N VAL A 372 24.62 -26.77 -2.35
CA VAL A 372 24.37 -25.34 -2.50
C VAL A 372 23.26 -25.18 -3.53
N THR A 373 22.31 -24.29 -3.26
CA THR A 373 21.16 -24.07 -4.13
C THR A 373 21.18 -22.67 -4.71
N ARG A 374 20.83 -22.52 -6.01
CA ARG A 374 20.64 -21.25 -6.71
C ARG A 374 19.30 -21.32 -7.44
N HIS A 375 18.43 -20.31 -7.24
CA HIS A 375 17.15 -20.27 -7.93
C HIS A 375 17.35 -19.98 -9.41
N ILE A 376 16.51 -20.55 -10.32
CA ILE A 376 16.59 -20.29 -11.77
C ILE A 376 16.45 -18.81 -12.10
N TRP A 377 15.72 -18.06 -11.29
CA TRP A 377 15.55 -16.59 -11.40
C TRP A 377 16.53 -15.79 -10.50
N HIS A 378 17.67 -16.37 -10.14
CA HIS A 378 18.62 -15.66 -9.27
C HIS A 378 19.25 -14.44 -9.93
N ASP A 379 19.40 -14.47 -11.25
CA ASP A 379 19.94 -13.37 -12.04
C ASP A 379 19.13 -12.07 -11.90
N TYR A 380 17.81 -12.18 -11.73
CA TYR A 380 16.93 -11.04 -11.40
C TYR A 380 17.21 -10.47 -10.00
N ILE A 381 17.63 -11.31 -9.04
CA ILE A 381 18.06 -10.82 -7.71
C ILE A 381 19.40 -10.07 -7.82
N GLU A 382 20.32 -10.54 -8.66
CA GLU A 382 21.60 -9.87 -8.91
C GLU A 382 21.38 -8.53 -9.60
N GLN A 383 20.55 -8.45 -10.64
CA GLN A 383 20.16 -7.20 -11.26
C GLN A 383 19.52 -6.22 -10.26
N ALA A 384 18.67 -6.70 -9.35
CA ALA A 384 18.12 -5.86 -8.28
C ALA A 384 19.19 -5.37 -7.29
N GLU A 385 20.26 -6.15 -7.06
CA GLU A 385 21.43 -5.68 -6.30
C GLU A 385 22.21 -4.59 -7.04
N ASP A 386 22.36 -4.70 -8.35
CA ASP A 386 23.03 -3.67 -9.17
C ASP A 386 22.24 -2.35 -9.13
N VAL A 387 20.90 -2.41 -9.25
CA VAL A 387 20.04 -1.24 -9.09
C VAL A 387 20.20 -0.64 -7.69
N ARG A 388 20.26 -1.45 -6.63
CA ARG A 388 20.48 -0.99 -5.26
C ARG A 388 21.80 -0.20 -5.09
N HIS A 389 22.84 -0.57 -5.83
CA HIS A 389 24.15 0.11 -5.81
C HIS A 389 24.20 1.35 -6.70
N SER A 390 23.27 1.50 -7.64
CA SER A 390 23.18 2.64 -8.55
C SER A 390 22.76 3.93 -7.81
N PRO A 391 23.04 5.12 -8.38
CA PRO A 391 22.57 6.39 -7.81
C PRO A 391 21.05 6.43 -7.64
N ILE A 392 20.29 6.02 -8.66
CA ILE A 392 18.84 6.02 -8.64
C ILE A 392 18.26 5.12 -7.55
N GLY A 393 18.82 3.92 -7.37
CA GLY A 393 18.37 2.99 -6.33
C GLY A 393 18.63 3.53 -4.92
N LYS A 394 19.77 4.18 -4.67
CA LYS A 394 20.08 4.81 -3.38
C LYS A 394 19.17 5.99 -3.08
N GLU A 395 18.96 6.87 -4.05
CA GLU A 395 18.10 8.04 -3.91
C GLU A 395 16.64 7.64 -3.66
N THR A 396 16.07 6.78 -4.49
CA THR A 396 14.67 6.34 -4.37
C THR A 396 14.43 5.58 -3.09
N TYR A 397 15.34 4.68 -2.68
CA TYR A 397 15.18 3.95 -1.43
C TYR A 397 15.24 4.87 -0.19
N ALA A 398 16.06 5.92 -0.21
CA ALA A 398 16.13 6.90 0.88
C ALA A 398 14.81 7.66 1.07
N LEU A 399 14.04 7.87 0.00
CA LEU A 399 12.73 8.56 0.06
C LEU A 399 11.63 7.71 0.72
N ARG A 400 11.80 6.39 0.86
CA ARG A 400 10.78 5.48 1.39
C ARG A 400 10.24 5.90 2.76
N SER A 401 11.11 6.31 3.68
CA SER A 401 10.73 6.75 5.02
C SER A 401 9.90 8.04 5.03
N GLN A 402 10.12 8.91 4.04
CA GLN A 402 9.40 10.17 3.89
C GLN A 402 8.10 10.04 3.09
N THR A 403 7.89 8.92 2.40
CA THR A 403 6.73 8.65 1.54
C THR A 403 5.78 7.64 2.18
N ILE A 404 5.94 6.34 1.90
CA ILE A 404 4.97 5.30 2.29
C ILE A 404 4.84 5.14 3.81
N GLU A 405 5.94 5.22 4.57
CA GLU A 405 5.87 5.12 6.03
C GLU A 405 5.10 6.30 6.63
N ARG A 406 5.25 7.50 6.05
CA ARG A 406 4.49 8.68 6.45
C ARG A 406 3.02 8.59 6.06
N VAL A 407 2.72 8.06 4.86
CA VAL A 407 1.33 7.78 4.44
C VAL A 407 0.64 6.88 5.47
N PHE A 408 1.29 5.82 5.93
CA PHE A 408 0.74 4.93 6.95
C PHE A 408 0.62 5.59 8.32
N ALA A 409 1.58 6.42 8.71
CA ALA A 409 1.49 7.18 9.95
C ALA A 409 0.28 8.13 9.92
N ASP A 410 0.11 8.90 8.86
CA ASP A 410 -1.01 9.81 8.68
C ASP A 410 -2.36 9.07 8.64
N ALA A 411 -2.46 7.95 7.90
CA ALA A 411 -3.65 7.13 7.84
C ALA A 411 -4.05 6.59 9.23
N LYS A 412 -3.08 6.15 10.04
CA LYS A 412 -3.33 5.61 11.38
C LYS A 412 -3.67 6.69 12.40
N GLU A 413 -2.95 7.83 12.40
CA GLU A 413 -3.10 8.86 13.43
C GLU A 413 -4.20 9.87 13.09
N LYS A 414 -4.24 10.36 11.84
CA LYS A 414 -5.14 11.43 11.45
C LYS A 414 -6.47 10.93 10.89
N HIS A 415 -6.45 9.72 10.27
CA HIS A 415 -7.62 9.13 9.63
C HIS A 415 -8.17 7.90 10.38
N ALA A 416 -7.72 7.64 11.62
CA ALA A 416 -8.18 6.57 12.51
C ALA A 416 -8.14 5.15 11.89
N MET A 417 -7.10 4.82 11.11
CA MET A 417 -6.98 3.53 10.41
C MET A 417 -6.34 2.41 11.25
N ARG A 418 -6.09 2.60 12.55
CA ARG A 418 -5.50 1.56 13.43
C ARG A 418 -6.42 0.38 13.70
N TYR A 419 -7.73 0.60 13.66
CA TYR A 419 -8.77 -0.37 13.98
C TYR A 419 -9.97 -0.17 13.06
N THR A 420 -10.47 -1.26 12.45
CA THR A 420 -11.70 -1.22 11.65
C THR A 420 -12.93 -1.58 12.50
N PRO A 421 -14.02 -0.80 12.43
CA PRO A 421 -15.29 -1.17 13.03
C PRO A 421 -16.07 -2.17 12.16
N TYR A 422 -15.69 -2.36 10.91
CA TYR A 422 -16.34 -3.23 9.93
C TYR A 422 -15.85 -4.67 10.05
N ARG A 423 -16.60 -5.60 9.50
CA ARG A 423 -16.31 -7.03 9.37
C ARG A 423 -16.53 -7.48 7.95
N GLY A 424 -15.83 -8.51 7.54
CA GLY A 424 -15.83 -9.03 6.17
C GLY A 424 -14.91 -8.23 5.24
N LEU A 425 -14.23 -8.96 4.36
CA LEU A 425 -13.20 -8.39 3.48
C LEU A 425 -13.74 -7.26 2.60
N PRO A 426 -14.91 -7.37 1.90
CA PRO A 426 -15.41 -6.29 1.03
C PRO A 426 -15.68 -4.98 1.79
N ALA A 427 -16.32 -5.07 2.96
CA ALA A 427 -16.62 -3.88 3.76
C ALA A 427 -15.36 -3.21 4.35
N VAL A 428 -14.33 -4.00 4.66
CA VAL A 428 -13.05 -3.47 5.14
C VAL A 428 -12.26 -2.86 3.97
N THR A 429 -12.27 -3.47 2.79
CA THR A 429 -11.66 -2.94 1.57
C THR A 429 -12.24 -1.57 1.21
N ALA A 430 -13.56 -1.46 1.09
CA ALA A 430 -14.25 -0.19 0.83
C ALA A 430 -13.90 0.88 1.88
N TRP A 431 -13.85 0.49 3.17
CA TRP A 431 -13.48 1.40 4.25
C TRP A 431 -12.02 1.86 4.17
N VAL A 432 -11.09 1.00 3.78
CA VAL A 432 -9.66 1.35 3.59
C VAL A 432 -9.51 2.28 2.39
N MET A 433 -10.17 1.99 1.28
CA MET A 433 -10.18 2.86 0.09
C MET A 433 -10.68 4.26 0.41
N LEU A 434 -11.80 4.39 1.16
CA LEU A 434 -12.30 5.69 1.62
C LEU A 434 -11.33 6.43 2.53
N LYS A 435 -10.55 5.74 3.37
CA LYS A 435 -9.50 6.35 4.18
C LYS A 435 -8.39 6.96 3.31
N PHE A 436 -7.93 6.21 2.31
CA PHE A 436 -6.90 6.70 1.40
C PHE A 436 -7.45 7.75 0.42
N ALA A 437 -8.71 7.63 -0.03
CA ALA A 437 -9.40 8.68 -0.78
C ALA A 437 -9.43 10.01 -0.01
N ALA A 438 -9.82 9.96 1.28
CA ALA A 438 -9.83 11.14 2.15
C ALA A 438 -8.41 11.72 2.37
N LEU A 439 -7.40 10.86 2.51
CA LEU A 439 -5.99 11.27 2.64
C LEU A 439 -5.52 11.96 1.36
N ASN A 440 -5.77 11.36 0.19
CA ASN A 440 -5.44 11.92 -1.12
C ASN A 440 -6.13 13.27 -1.35
N LEU A 441 -7.44 13.33 -1.13
CA LEU A 441 -8.25 14.52 -1.30
C LEU A 441 -7.79 15.67 -0.38
N LYS A 442 -7.53 15.37 0.90
CA LYS A 442 -7.01 16.35 1.86
C LYS A 442 -5.67 16.90 1.40
N LYS A 443 -4.75 16.05 0.99
CA LYS A 443 -3.42 16.44 0.49
C LYS A 443 -3.54 17.30 -0.77
N PHE A 444 -4.38 16.89 -1.71
CA PHE A 444 -4.65 17.61 -2.95
C PHE A 444 -5.21 19.01 -2.68
N ALA A 445 -6.28 19.11 -1.89
CA ALA A 445 -6.91 20.37 -1.55
C ALA A 445 -5.95 21.37 -0.92
N ILE A 446 -5.09 20.92 -0.01
CA ILE A 446 -4.09 21.76 0.64
C ILE A 446 -3.04 22.24 -0.36
N ARG A 447 -2.51 21.35 -1.21
CA ARG A 447 -1.49 21.70 -2.22
C ARG A 447 -2.05 22.63 -3.29
N LYS A 448 -3.28 22.40 -3.77
CA LYS A 448 -3.98 23.25 -4.74
C LYS A 448 -4.18 24.66 -4.16
N TRP A 449 -4.64 24.75 -2.92
CA TRP A 449 -4.84 26.03 -2.21
C TRP A 449 -3.52 26.79 -1.98
N MET A 450 -2.45 26.10 -1.55
CA MET A 450 -1.13 26.71 -1.41
C MET A 450 -0.61 27.26 -2.73
N ARG A 451 -0.72 26.50 -3.82
CA ARG A 451 -0.32 26.97 -5.16
C ARG A 451 -1.09 28.22 -5.57
N PHE A 452 -2.39 28.26 -5.30
CA PHE A 452 -3.22 29.44 -5.54
C PHE A 452 -2.72 30.64 -4.75
N LEU A 453 -2.46 30.51 -3.44
CA LEU A 453 -1.93 31.60 -2.60
C LEU A 453 -0.58 32.11 -3.13
N PHE A 454 0.34 31.22 -3.49
CA PHE A 454 1.63 31.64 -4.02
C PHE A 454 1.50 32.38 -5.35
N SER A 455 0.62 31.92 -6.25
CA SER A 455 0.34 32.60 -7.51
C SER A 455 -0.26 33.99 -7.25
N PHE A 456 -1.19 34.11 -6.31
CA PHE A 456 -1.81 35.38 -5.94
C PHE A 456 -0.80 36.34 -5.32
N ILE A 457 0.07 35.89 -4.41
CA ILE A 457 1.14 36.70 -3.84
C ILE A 457 2.12 37.15 -4.91
N SER A 458 2.50 36.29 -5.86
CA SER A 458 3.37 36.63 -6.97
C SER A 458 2.76 37.74 -7.83
N SER A 459 1.47 37.62 -8.17
CA SER A 459 0.76 38.67 -8.95
C SER A 459 0.70 40.01 -8.25
N ILE A 460 0.50 40.04 -6.92
CA ILE A 460 0.54 41.28 -6.15
C ILE A 460 1.93 41.92 -6.18
N ILE A 461 2.97 41.12 -6.01
CA ILE A 461 4.37 41.58 -6.05
C ILE A 461 4.73 42.17 -7.41
N GLU A 462 4.34 41.48 -8.50
CA GLU A 462 4.52 41.96 -9.86
C GLU A 462 3.81 43.30 -10.12
N ALA A 463 2.63 43.47 -9.54
CA ALA A 463 1.85 44.71 -9.67
C ALA A 463 2.37 45.89 -8.83
N THR A 464 3.11 45.60 -7.76
CA THR A 464 3.48 46.67 -6.75
C THR A 464 4.96 47.05 -6.76
N LEU A 465 5.85 46.22 -7.35
CA LEU A 465 7.30 46.47 -7.31
C LEU A 465 7.87 46.87 -8.70
N PRO A 466 8.91 47.74 -8.74
CA PRO A 466 9.60 48.09 -9.95
C PRO A 466 10.27 46.85 -10.59
N THR A 467 10.24 46.74 -11.90
CA THR A 467 10.71 45.59 -12.72
C THR A 467 12.10 45.07 -12.36
N SER A 468 13.02 45.90 -11.89
CA SER A 468 14.38 45.52 -11.49
C SER A 468 14.46 44.70 -10.18
N LYS A 469 13.43 44.72 -9.33
CA LYS A 469 13.36 43.95 -8.08
C LYS A 469 12.45 42.75 -8.18
N VAL A 470 11.52 42.72 -9.11
CA VAL A 470 10.53 41.65 -9.33
C VAL A 470 11.23 40.36 -9.68
N ALA A 471 12.18 40.35 -10.61
CA ALA A 471 12.81 39.12 -11.10
C ALA A 471 13.51 38.30 -9.99
N SER A 472 14.21 38.95 -9.07
CA SER A 472 14.89 38.26 -7.97
C SER A 472 13.94 37.75 -6.89
N LEU A 473 12.87 38.52 -6.58
CA LEU A 473 11.87 38.14 -5.57
C LEU A 473 10.93 37.03 -6.08
N THR A 474 10.54 37.09 -7.35
CA THR A 474 9.71 36.07 -7.98
C THR A 474 10.44 34.70 -8.04
N ILE A 475 11.74 34.72 -8.38
CA ILE A 475 12.58 33.52 -8.30
C ILE A 475 12.67 32.97 -6.88
N TRP A 476 12.85 33.82 -5.86
CA TRP A 476 12.86 33.42 -4.46
C TRP A 476 11.51 32.87 -3.99
N ILE A 477 10.39 33.47 -4.39
CA ILE A 477 9.04 32.98 -4.06
C ILE A 477 8.75 31.66 -4.77
N LEU A 478 9.16 31.50 -6.04
CA LEU A 478 9.04 30.22 -6.76
C LEU A 478 9.92 29.13 -6.15
N LEU A 479 11.12 29.44 -5.68
CA LEU A 479 11.98 28.51 -4.96
C LEU A 479 11.41 28.16 -3.58
N LEU A 480 10.97 29.17 -2.82
CA LEU A 480 10.27 28.98 -1.53
C LEU A 480 8.94 28.23 -1.71
N SER A 481 8.18 28.47 -2.78
CA SER A 481 6.96 27.74 -3.07
C SER A 481 7.23 26.25 -3.36
N ARG A 482 8.26 25.92 -4.12
CA ARG A 482 8.69 24.54 -4.31
C ARG A 482 9.12 23.89 -3.00
N VAL A 483 9.97 24.57 -2.23
CA VAL A 483 10.43 24.06 -0.92
C VAL A 483 9.28 23.97 0.09
N LEU A 484 8.35 24.93 0.14
CA LEU A 484 7.22 24.93 1.08
C LEU A 484 6.08 24.02 0.62
N ILE A 485 5.88 23.79 -0.67
CA ILE A 485 4.96 22.78 -1.18
C ILE A 485 5.49 21.38 -0.81
N ASP A 486 6.77 21.17 -0.88
CA ASP A 486 7.42 19.95 -0.39
C ASP A 486 7.50 19.93 1.15
N TRP A 487 7.72 21.07 1.81
CA TRP A 487 7.77 21.25 3.26
C TRP A 487 6.38 21.34 3.92
N GLY A 488 5.37 21.86 3.26
CA GLY A 488 3.99 21.87 3.77
C GLY A 488 3.45 20.45 3.97
N ALA A 489 3.97 19.51 3.20
CA ALA A 489 3.86 18.09 3.51
C ALA A 489 4.58 17.71 4.83
N THR A 490 5.56 18.49 5.30
CA THR A 490 6.38 18.18 6.50
C THR A 490 5.87 18.87 7.76
N MET A 491 5.24 20.05 7.66
CA MET A 491 4.81 20.87 8.82
C MET A 491 3.40 20.59 9.35
N MET A 492 2.71 19.55 8.88
CA MET A 492 1.52 19.05 9.61
C MET A 492 1.94 18.03 10.68
N ARG A 493 2.85 18.42 11.54
CA ARG A 493 3.08 17.76 12.82
C ARG A 493 2.00 18.14 13.81
#